data_7cff708eb79dfffb63ad3e0fcb8d9f4d
#
_entry.id   7cff708eb79dfffb63ad3e0fcb8d9f4d
#
_cell.length_a   1.000
_cell.length_b   1.000
_cell.length_c   1.000
_cell.angle_alpha   90.00
_cell.angle_beta   90.00
_cell.angle_gamma   90.00
#
_symmetry.space_group_name_H-M   'P 1'
#
loop_
_entity.id
_entity.type
_entity.pdbx_description
1 polymer ?
#
loop_
_entity_poly.entity_id
_entity_poly.type
_entity_poly.pdbx_seq_one_letter_code
_entity_poly.pdbx_strand_id
1 'polypeptide(L)'
;VIVTCLTSAERVDGWEWMKWLPHSSSPHSPFGSGIHLASDSTSGKVVLSQLEGLLEARSQGDPSEVCDRGPDVSSAPKEEASGEDSTKEYPNPIPAVVVFVDDVLVDRARLNRIAELGPDRGIYVVWMAPTFAELPAACRSFIAFNGAQASIGDVRASRALQDVSVDRVSDEELACLGRSLSPLFDAGVPVDDDSDLPGSISYVDLTGQELADDPNALIERWRASHSIIDRAPG
;
A
#
# COMPACT_ATOMS: atom_id res chain seq x y z
N VAL A 1 0.59 2.97 -1.77
CA VAL A 1 1.76 2.16 -1.33
C VAL A 1 1.58 0.74 -1.81
N ILE A 2 2.65 0.11 -2.31
CA ILE A 2 2.69 -1.30 -2.70
C ILE A 2 3.59 -2.04 -1.69
N VAL A 3 3.17 -3.23 -1.29
CA VAL A 3 3.92 -4.04 -0.33
C VAL A 3 4.24 -5.40 -0.95
N THR A 4 5.49 -5.83 -0.85
CA THR A 4 5.93 -7.16 -1.28
C THR A 4 6.88 -7.78 -0.25
N CYS A 5 6.95 -9.10 -0.21
CA CYS A 5 7.79 -9.84 0.73
C CYS A 5 8.58 -10.94 0.03
N LEU A 6 9.85 -11.07 0.41
CA LEU A 6 10.75 -12.18 0.08
C LEU A 6 10.96 -12.99 1.37
N THR A 7 10.47 -14.21 1.40
CA THR A 7 10.57 -15.13 2.55
C THR A 7 10.86 -16.53 2.08
N SER A 8 11.14 -17.45 3.00
CA SER A 8 11.30 -18.87 2.66
C SER A 8 10.00 -19.65 2.81
N ALA A 9 9.95 -20.84 2.22
CA ALA A 9 8.82 -21.77 2.37
C ALA A 9 8.55 -22.15 3.84
N GLU A 10 9.59 -22.08 4.70
CA GLU A 10 9.46 -22.38 6.12
C GLU A 10 8.82 -21.25 6.94
N ARG A 11 8.88 -20.02 6.43
CA ARG A 11 8.41 -18.81 7.12
C ARG A 11 7.19 -18.16 6.47
N VAL A 12 6.77 -18.66 5.32
CA VAL A 12 5.69 -18.06 4.52
C VAL A 12 4.38 -17.94 5.27
N ASP A 13 4.07 -18.88 6.17
CA ASP A 13 2.84 -18.89 6.97
C ASP A 13 2.71 -17.61 7.82
N GLY A 14 3.82 -17.10 8.37
CA GLY A 14 3.86 -15.84 9.12
C GLY A 14 3.56 -14.59 8.28
N TRP A 15 3.63 -14.72 6.95
CA TRP A 15 3.39 -13.63 6.00
C TRP A 15 2.08 -13.74 5.22
N GLU A 16 1.35 -14.85 5.38
CA GLU A 16 0.11 -15.09 4.62
C GLU A 16 -0.97 -14.02 4.80
N TRP A 17 -0.98 -13.30 5.91
CA TRP A 17 -1.90 -12.20 6.16
C TRP A 17 -1.77 -11.06 5.16
N MET A 18 -0.59 -10.89 4.54
CA MET A 18 -0.33 -9.85 3.54
C MET A 18 -1.21 -9.98 2.30
N LYS A 19 -1.67 -11.18 1.96
CA LYS A 19 -2.56 -11.43 0.81
C LYS A 19 -3.90 -10.69 0.91
N TRP A 20 -4.29 -10.32 2.14
CA TRP A 20 -5.53 -9.60 2.40
C TRP A 20 -5.37 -8.09 2.38
N LEU A 21 -4.14 -7.58 2.32
CA LEU A 21 -3.93 -6.14 2.27
C LEU A 21 -4.35 -5.57 0.92
N PRO A 22 -5.04 -4.40 0.89
CA PRO A 22 -5.36 -3.72 -0.36
C PRO A 22 -4.10 -3.32 -1.15
N HIS A 23 -2.96 -3.18 -0.46
CA HIS A 23 -1.65 -2.87 -1.04
C HIS A 23 -1.04 -4.02 -1.87
N SER A 24 -1.53 -5.25 -1.69
CA SER A 24 -1.05 -6.43 -2.43
C SER A 24 -1.88 -6.74 -3.68
N SER A 25 -3.01 -6.08 -3.86
CA SER A 25 -3.89 -6.26 -5.03
C SER A 25 -4.22 -4.94 -5.74
N SER A 26 -3.42 -3.91 -5.51
CA SER A 26 -3.64 -2.60 -6.13
C SER A 26 -3.55 -2.68 -7.66
N PRO A 27 -4.52 -2.13 -8.41
CA PRO A 27 -4.45 -2.05 -9.88
C PRO A 27 -3.26 -1.20 -10.35
N HIS A 28 -2.74 -0.33 -9.50
CA HIS A 28 -1.56 0.50 -9.76
C HIS A 28 -0.24 -0.18 -9.36
N SER A 29 -0.27 -1.48 -9.08
CA SER A 29 0.94 -2.23 -8.76
C SER A 29 1.85 -2.30 -9.99
N PRO A 30 3.11 -1.84 -9.91
CA PRO A 30 4.08 -2.01 -11.00
C PRO A 30 4.43 -3.47 -11.24
N PHE A 31 3.99 -4.37 -10.38
CA PHE A 31 4.19 -5.81 -10.50
C PHE A 31 2.99 -6.53 -11.16
N GLY A 32 1.99 -5.77 -11.63
CA GLY A 32 0.74 -6.31 -12.17
C GLY A 32 -0.09 -7.01 -11.07
N SER A 33 -0.99 -7.88 -11.47
CA SER A 33 -1.80 -8.73 -10.56
C SER A 33 -0.99 -9.89 -9.96
N GLY A 34 0.31 -9.70 -9.80
CA GLY A 34 1.26 -10.77 -9.57
C GLY A 34 1.66 -10.97 -8.13
N ILE A 35 2.89 -11.38 -7.95
CA ILE A 35 3.46 -11.99 -6.77
C ILE A 35 3.85 -10.92 -5.75
N HIS A 36 3.06 -10.75 -4.71
CA HIS A 36 3.41 -9.88 -3.59
C HIS A 36 4.12 -10.64 -2.46
N LEU A 37 4.03 -11.98 -2.44
CA LEU A 37 4.68 -12.86 -1.48
C LEU A 37 5.47 -13.93 -2.25
N ALA A 38 6.79 -13.82 -2.24
CA ALA A 38 7.69 -14.78 -2.86
C ALA A 38 8.31 -15.68 -1.77
N SER A 39 8.06 -16.98 -1.85
CA SER A 39 8.49 -17.97 -0.88
C SER A 39 9.46 -19.02 -1.43
N ASP A 40 9.85 -18.87 -2.68
CA ASP A 40 10.81 -19.77 -3.35
C ASP A 40 11.76 -18.99 -4.27
N SER A 41 12.84 -19.65 -4.70
CA SER A 41 13.87 -19.00 -5.53
C SER A 41 13.36 -18.54 -6.89
N THR A 42 12.30 -19.13 -7.44
CA THR A 42 11.75 -18.77 -8.75
C THR A 42 10.92 -17.50 -8.63
N SER A 43 9.97 -17.48 -7.70
CA SER A 43 9.16 -16.30 -7.41
C SER A 43 10.01 -15.13 -6.91
N GLY A 44 11.01 -15.40 -6.08
CA GLY A 44 11.97 -14.39 -5.63
C GLY A 44 12.76 -13.74 -6.77
N LYS A 45 13.21 -14.51 -7.77
CA LYS A 45 13.90 -13.98 -8.95
C LYS A 45 12.97 -13.10 -9.81
N VAL A 46 11.71 -13.46 -9.91
CA VAL A 46 10.71 -12.64 -10.63
C VAL A 46 10.54 -11.30 -9.94
N VAL A 47 10.29 -11.30 -8.62
CA VAL A 47 10.16 -10.05 -7.84
C VAL A 47 11.42 -9.19 -7.95
N LEU A 48 12.61 -9.80 -7.80
CA LEU A 48 13.87 -9.08 -7.91
C LEU A 48 14.04 -8.41 -9.29
N SER A 49 13.71 -9.12 -10.38
CA SER A 49 13.80 -8.57 -11.73
C SER A 49 12.80 -7.44 -11.97
N GLN A 50 11.59 -7.55 -11.38
CA GLN A 50 10.59 -6.48 -11.44
C GLN A 50 11.04 -5.24 -10.66
N LEU A 51 11.63 -5.42 -9.47
CA LEU A 51 12.20 -4.32 -8.67
C LEU A 51 13.35 -3.62 -9.41
N GLU A 52 14.22 -4.36 -10.06
CA GLU A 52 15.30 -3.79 -10.86
C GLU A 52 14.79 -3.01 -12.08
N GLY A 53 13.81 -3.57 -12.79
CA GLY A 53 13.16 -2.87 -13.90
C GLY A 53 12.48 -1.59 -13.45
N LEU A 54 11.81 -1.62 -12.29
CA LEU A 54 11.20 -0.44 -11.69
C LEU A 54 12.23 0.60 -11.28
N LEU A 55 13.34 0.16 -10.66
CA LEU A 55 14.44 1.03 -10.28
C LEU A 55 15.05 1.75 -11.50
N GLU A 56 15.20 1.03 -12.60
CA GLU A 56 15.73 1.56 -13.86
C GLU A 56 14.74 2.52 -14.53
N ALA A 57 13.46 2.17 -14.60
CA ALA A 57 12.42 3.03 -15.16
C ALA A 57 12.34 4.37 -14.39
N ARG A 58 12.38 4.31 -13.06
CA ARG A 58 12.38 5.52 -12.21
C ARG A 58 13.70 6.30 -12.23
N SER A 59 14.78 5.70 -12.74
CA SER A 59 16.05 6.40 -12.93
C SER A 59 16.08 7.23 -14.20
N GLN A 60 15.24 6.93 -15.18
CA GLN A 60 15.14 7.62 -16.47
C GLN A 60 14.11 8.76 -16.46
N GLY A 61 13.23 8.81 -15.42
CA GLY A 61 12.30 9.91 -15.15
C GLY A 61 12.99 11.09 -14.46
N ASP A 62 12.44 12.29 -14.60
CA ASP A 62 12.99 13.50 -13.97
C ASP A 62 12.96 13.39 -12.44
N PRO A 63 14.10 13.56 -11.74
CA PRO A 63 14.17 13.48 -10.28
C PRO A 63 13.30 14.51 -9.55
N SER A 64 12.87 15.58 -10.22
CA SER A 64 12.06 16.65 -9.63
C SER A 64 10.63 16.23 -9.27
N GLU A 65 10.11 15.13 -9.85
CA GLU A 65 8.74 14.67 -9.55
C GLU A 65 8.64 13.78 -8.30
N VAL A 66 9.74 13.25 -7.79
CA VAL A 66 9.73 12.22 -6.74
C VAL A 66 9.88 12.78 -5.32
N CYS A 67 10.39 13.99 -5.12
CA CYS A 67 10.94 14.41 -3.82
C CYS A 67 10.30 15.63 -3.13
N ASP A 68 9.16 16.16 -3.54
CA ASP A 68 8.63 17.36 -2.88
C ASP A 68 7.28 17.17 -2.16
N ARG A 69 7.22 16.22 -1.21
CA ARG A 69 6.16 16.19 -0.19
C ARG A 69 6.63 15.49 1.09
N GLY A 70 7.49 16.16 1.84
CA GLY A 70 7.48 16.01 3.29
C GLY A 70 6.15 16.57 3.83
N PRO A 71 5.60 16.06 4.95
CA PRO A 71 4.39 16.61 5.53
C PRO A 71 4.66 18.03 6.04
N ASP A 72 4.28 19.02 5.25
CA ASP A 72 4.26 20.40 5.71
C ASP A 72 3.01 20.58 6.59
N VAL A 73 3.20 20.53 7.90
CA VAL A 73 2.17 20.72 8.94
C VAL A 73 1.91 22.20 9.21
N SER A 74 2.13 23.07 8.24
CA SER A 74 1.93 24.51 8.44
C SER A 74 1.31 25.19 7.24
N SER A 75 0.00 25.07 7.08
CA SER A 75 -0.83 26.21 6.63
C SER A 75 -2.31 25.86 6.61
N ALA A 76 -3.08 26.57 7.45
CA ALA A 76 -4.53 26.61 7.40
C ALA A 76 -5.04 27.12 6.04
N PRO A 77 -6.21 26.66 5.54
CA PRO A 77 -6.75 27.07 4.26
C PRO A 77 -7.19 28.53 4.33
N LYS A 78 -6.66 29.36 3.43
CA LYS A 78 -7.28 30.63 3.09
C LYS A 78 -8.29 30.36 1.98
N GLU A 79 -9.55 30.58 2.28
CA GLU A 79 -10.62 30.68 1.31
C GLU A 79 -10.37 31.92 0.42
N GLU A 80 -10.15 31.72 -0.86
CA GLU A 80 -10.45 32.70 -1.89
C GLU A 80 -11.11 31.99 -3.07
N ALA A 81 -12.40 32.31 -3.22
CA ALA A 81 -13.21 31.92 -4.35
C ALA A 81 -12.84 32.79 -5.56
N SER A 82 -12.45 32.14 -6.66
CA SER A 82 -12.78 32.60 -8.01
C SER A 82 -12.51 31.50 -9.01
N GLY A 83 -13.55 31.16 -9.78
CA GLY A 83 -13.53 30.08 -10.75
C GLY A 83 -12.60 30.35 -11.92
N GLU A 84 -11.89 29.33 -12.27
CA GLU A 84 -11.50 29.03 -13.64
C GLU A 84 -11.21 27.53 -13.65
N ASP A 85 -12.02 26.81 -14.42
CA ASP A 85 -11.93 25.39 -14.72
C ASP A 85 -10.64 25.14 -15.53
N SER A 86 -9.56 24.97 -14.83
CA SER A 86 -8.34 24.35 -15.35
C SER A 86 -8.21 23.02 -14.65
N THR A 87 -8.62 21.96 -15.31
CA THR A 87 -8.22 20.57 -15.03
C THR A 87 -6.70 20.54 -14.94
N LYS A 88 -6.18 20.82 -13.74
CA LYS A 88 -4.78 20.52 -13.41
C LYS A 88 -4.70 19.01 -13.40
N GLU A 89 -4.19 18.46 -14.49
CA GLU A 89 -3.72 17.09 -14.58
C GLU A 89 -2.67 16.91 -13.48
N TYR A 90 -3.10 16.37 -12.32
CA TYR A 90 -2.17 16.02 -11.27
C TYR A 90 -1.33 14.84 -11.78
N PRO A 91 0.00 14.96 -11.81
CA PRO A 91 0.83 13.84 -12.23
C PRO A 91 0.48 12.62 -11.38
N ASN A 92 0.22 11.50 -12.03
CA ASN A 92 -0.18 10.26 -11.37
C ASN A 92 0.89 9.90 -10.32
N PRO A 93 0.59 9.90 -9.01
CA PRO A 93 1.60 9.74 -7.99
C PRO A 93 2.22 8.35 -8.12
N ILE A 94 3.52 8.29 -8.33
CA ILE A 94 4.27 7.04 -8.41
C ILE A 94 4.15 6.33 -7.06
N PRO A 95 3.54 5.13 -6.98
CA PRO A 95 3.32 4.47 -5.70
C PRO A 95 4.65 4.07 -5.05
N ALA A 96 4.82 4.37 -3.78
CA ALA A 96 5.96 3.86 -3.01
C ALA A 96 5.86 2.33 -2.89
N VAL A 97 7.01 1.66 -2.99
CA VAL A 97 7.13 0.20 -2.87
C VAL A 97 7.90 -0.14 -1.59
N VAL A 98 7.31 -0.92 -0.72
CA VAL A 98 7.96 -1.45 0.48
C VAL A 98 8.23 -2.94 0.28
N VAL A 99 9.49 -3.32 0.39
CA VAL A 99 9.98 -4.69 0.20
C VAL A 99 10.44 -5.25 1.55
N PHE A 100 9.72 -6.21 2.08
CA PHE A 100 10.17 -6.96 3.24
C PHE A 100 11.09 -8.10 2.80
N VAL A 101 12.24 -8.23 3.44
CA VAL A 101 13.21 -9.31 3.21
C VAL A 101 13.37 -10.07 4.52
N ASP A 102 12.65 -11.17 4.64
CA ASP A 102 12.71 -12.06 5.80
C ASP A 102 13.72 -13.21 5.59
N ASP A 103 13.87 -13.66 4.34
CA ASP A 103 14.93 -14.59 3.97
C ASP A 103 15.51 -14.25 2.58
N VAL A 104 16.80 -14.48 2.41
CA VAL A 104 17.51 -14.17 1.17
C VAL A 104 17.47 -15.34 0.21
N LEU A 105 16.39 -15.44 -0.55
CA LEU A 105 16.20 -16.47 -1.58
C LEU A 105 16.87 -16.15 -2.92
N VAL A 106 17.38 -14.95 -3.05
CA VAL A 106 17.87 -14.36 -4.31
C VAL A 106 19.31 -13.84 -4.14
N ASP A 107 19.89 -13.36 -5.24
CA ASP A 107 21.22 -12.77 -5.22
C ASP A 107 21.27 -11.55 -4.28
N ARG A 108 22.01 -11.71 -3.20
CA ARG A 108 22.16 -10.69 -2.15
C ARG A 108 22.80 -9.40 -2.67
N ALA A 109 23.70 -9.48 -3.64
CA ALA A 109 24.36 -8.29 -4.18
C ALA A 109 23.38 -7.42 -4.97
N ARG A 110 22.51 -8.05 -5.77
CA ARG A 110 21.46 -7.36 -6.51
C ARG A 110 20.45 -6.72 -5.55
N LEU A 111 20.06 -7.42 -4.50
CA LEU A 111 19.13 -6.91 -3.49
C LEU A 111 19.73 -5.74 -2.70
N ASN A 112 21.02 -5.82 -2.36
CA ASN A 112 21.75 -4.72 -1.74
C ASN A 112 21.76 -3.45 -2.61
N ARG A 113 21.93 -3.62 -3.92
CA ARG A 113 21.88 -2.49 -4.87
C ARG A 113 20.50 -1.81 -4.84
N ILE A 114 19.41 -2.60 -4.75
CA ILE A 114 18.06 -2.04 -4.61
C ILE A 114 17.93 -1.30 -3.27
N ALA A 115 18.46 -1.84 -2.18
CA ALA A 115 18.43 -1.19 -0.86
C ALA A 115 19.24 0.13 -0.84
N GLU A 116 20.31 0.23 -1.61
CA GLU A 116 21.14 1.45 -1.72
C GLU A 116 20.48 2.53 -2.57
N LEU A 117 19.97 2.18 -3.74
CA LEU A 117 19.49 3.13 -4.74
C LEU A 117 17.97 3.36 -4.67
N GLY A 118 17.25 2.45 -4.05
CA GLY A 118 15.79 2.44 -3.99
C GLY A 118 15.16 3.62 -3.27
N PRO A 119 15.67 4.05 -2.09
CA PRO A 119 15.03 5.12 -1.32
C PRO A 119 14.82 6.43 -2.09
N ASP A 120 15.81 6.80 -2.92
CA ASP A 120 15.72 7.99 -3.76
C ASP A 120 14.71 7.85 -4.94
N ARG A 121 14.15 6.65 -5.10
CA ARG A 121 13.20 6.28 -6.16
C ARG A 121 11.91 5.68 -5.62
N GLY A 122 11.64 5.90 -4.33
CA GLY A 122 10.42 5.41 -3.67
C GLY A 122 10.35 3.89 -3.52
N ILE A 123 11.51 3.19 -3.44
CA ILE A 123 11.59 1.77 -3.15
C ILE A 123 12.33 1.61 -1.80
N TYR A 124 11.63 1.11 -0.81
CA TYR A 124 12.14 0.98 0.55
C TYR A 124 12.27 -0.49 0.94
N VAL A 125 13.46 -0.90 1.37
CA VAL A 125 13.72 -2.27 1.79
C VAL A 125 13.76 -2.34 3.32
N VAL A 126 12.91 -3.19 3.88
CA VAL A 126 12.89 -3.56 5.31
C VAL A 126 13.53 -4.95 5.42
N TRP A 127 14.78 -4.98 5.88
CA TRP A 127 15.55 -6.21 5.96
C TRP A 127 15.52 -6.78 7.38
N MET A 128 15.10 -8.02 7.52
CA MET A 128 15.11 -8.74 8.78
C MET A 128 16.29 -9.71 8.83
N ALA A 129 16.97 -9.73 9.96
CA ALA A 129 18.10 -10.61 10.18
C ALA A 129 18.21 -10.99 11.67
N PRO A 130 18.68 -12.17 12.00
CA PRO A 130 18.89 -12.60 13.38
C PRO A 130 19.94 -11.76 14.11
N THR A 131 20.93 -11.26 13.37
CA THR A 131 22.04 -10.47 13.93
C THR A 131 22.38 -9.26 13.08
N PHE A 132 22.98 -8.23 13.70
CA PHE A 132 23.48 -7.05 13.01
C PHE A 132 24.50 -7.35 11.90
N ALA A 133 25.30 -8.39 12.09
CA ALA A 133 26.33 -8.78 11.12
C ALA A 133 25.75 -9.25 9.77
N GLU A 134 24.50 -9.68 9.78
CA GLU A 134 23.79 -10.15 8.60
C GLU A 134 23.03 -9.04 7.87
N LEU A 135 22.89 -7.87 8.47
CA LEU A 135 22.27 -6.73 7.81
C LEU A 135 23.19 -6.15 6.72
N PRO A 136 22.63 -5.69 5.59
CA PRO A 136 23.41 -5.03 4.56
C PRO A 136 23.92 -3.67 5.04
N ALA A 137 25.10 -3.27 4.55
CA ALA A 137 25.68 -1.96 4.84
C ALA A 137 24.82 -0.77 4.35
N ALA A 138 23.88 -1.03 3.45
CA ALA A 138 22.91 -0.06 2.97
C ALA A 138 21.87 0.35 4.02
N CYS A 139 21.68 -0.42 5.10
CA CYS A 139 20.76 -0.10 6.18
C CYS A 139 21.14 1.22 6.85
N ARG A 140 20.22 2.17 6.83
CA ARG A 140 20.41 3.51 7.42
C ARG A 140 19.87 3.57 8.85
N SER A 141 18.82 2.83 9.12
CA SER A 141 18.15 2.74 10.42
C SER A 141 17.94 1.29 10.79
N PHE A 142 17.83 1.01 12.07
CA PHE A 142 17.57 -0.34 12.56
C PHE A 142 16.62 -0.35 13.75
N ILE A 143 15.94 -1.46 13.92
CA ILE A 143 15.22 -1.82 15.15
C ILE A 143 15.77 -3.18 15.60
N ALA A 144 16.36 -3.22 16.80
CA ALA A 144 16.85 -4.45 17.39
C ALA A 144 15.96 -4.84 18.56
N PHE A 145 15.37 -6.04 18.49
CA PHE A 145 14.50 -6.56 19.53
C PHE A 145 15.29 -7.37 20.55
N ASN A 146 15.06 -7.06 21.82
CA ASN A 146 15.59 -7.81 22.96
C ASN A 146 14.42 -8.16 23.91
N GLY A 147 13.81 -9.31 23.68
CA GLY A 147 12.61 -9.70 24.42
C GLY A 147 11.44 -8.73 24.20
N ALA A 148 10.96 -8.10 25.27
CA ALA A 148 9.84 -7.15 25.21
C ALA A 148 10.26 -5.70 24.90
N GLN A 149 11.55 -5.42 24.86
CA GLN A 149 12.10 -4.10 24.57
C GLN A 149 12.78 -4.08 23.21
N ALA A 150 12.95 -2.90 22.67
CA ALA A 150 13.70 -2.68 21.45
C ALA A 150 14.68 -1.53 21.58
N SER A 151 15.69 -1.56 20.73
CA SER A 151 16.57 -0.42 20.47
C SER A 151 16.34 0.07 19.05
N ILE A 152 16.12 1.35 18.88
CA ILE A 152 15.90 1.98 17.57
C ILE A 152 17.08 2.92 17.31
N GLY A 153 17.72 2.79 16.17
CA GLY A 153 18.88 3.61 15.86
C GLY A 153 18.97 4.05 14.41
N ASP A 154 19.69 5.14 14.23
CA ASP A 154 20.15 5.63 12.93
C ASP A 154 21.67 5.49 12.85
N VAL A 155 22.13 4.71 11.86
CA VAL A 155 23.53 4.38 11.67
C VAL A 155 24.36 5.62 11.28
N ARG A 156 23.79 6.51 10.45
CA ARG A 156 24.49 7.72 9.98
C ARG A 156 24.61 8.78 11.06
N ALA A 157 23.55 8.95 11.84
CA ALA A 157 23.55 9.90 12.95
C ALA A 157 24.28 9.36 14.18
N SER A 158 24.70 8.09 14.21
CA SER A 158 25.29 7.39 15.35
C SER A 158 24.44 7.56 16.62
N ARG A 159 23.14 7.53 16.49
CA ARG A 159 22.17 7.69 17.56
C ARG A 159 21.37 6.41 17.73
N ALA A 160 21.14 6.02 18.96
CA ALA A 160 20.24 4.94 19.30
C ALA A 160 19.44 5.29 20.56
N LEU A 161 18.14 5.00 20.52
CA LEU A 161 17.28 4.99 21.68
C LEU A 161 17.24 3.56 22.22
N GLN A 162 17.49 3.41 23.49
CA GLN A 162 17.44 2.11 24.17
C GLN A 162 16.11 1.98 24.94
N ASP A 163 15.77 0.75 25.30
CA ASP A 163 14.65 0.42 26.15
C ASP A 163 13.30 0.96 25.65
N VAL A 164 13.11 0.94 24.33
CA VAL A 164 11.84 1.33 23.70
C VAL A 164 10.82 0.22 23.91
N SER A 165 9.67 0.57 24.46
CA SER A 165 8.53 -0.35 24.57
C SER A 165 7.91 -0.57 23.20
N VAL A 166 7.66 -1.82 22.85
CA VAL A 166 7.10 -2.20 21.56
C VAL A 166 5.78 -2.92 21.77
N ASP A 167 4.73 -2.43 21.14
CA ASP A 167 3.48 -3.15 21.05
C ASP A 167 3.66 -4.39 20.18
N ARG A 168 3.09 -5.47 20.62
CA ARG A 168 3.12 -6.75 19.89
C ARG A 168 1.73 -7.09 19.42
N VAL A 169 1.68 -7.61 18.21
CA VAL A 169 0.47 -8.09 17.58
C VAL A 169 0.65 -9.60 17.36
N SER A 170 -0.34 -10.39 17.70
CA SER A 170 -0.35 -11.82 17.42
C SER A 170 -0.65 -12.11 15.94
N ASP A 171 -0.31 -13.30 15.46
CA ASP A 171 -0.61 -13.73 14.10
C ASP A 171 -2.12 -13.72 13.81
N GLU A 172 -2.95 -14.03 14.81
CA GLU A 172 -4.41 -13.97 14.70
C GLU A 172 -4.91 -12.53 14.54
N GLU A 173 -4.35 -11.59 15.30
CA GLU A 173 -4.68 -10.17 15.18
C GLU A 173 -4.23 -9.60 13.85
N LEU A 174 -3.05 -9.97 13.35
CA LEU A 174 -2.56 -9.59 12.02
C LEU A 174 -3.47 -10.12 10.92
N ALA A 175 -3.88 -11.39 11.01
CA ALA A 175 -4.80 -11.99 10.05
C ALA A 175 -6.19 -11.33 10.09
N CYS A 176 -6.68 -10.98 11.27
CA CYS A 176 -7.93 -10.26 11.46
C CYS A 176 -7.85 -8.85 10.86
N LEU A 177 -6.77 -8.12 11.15
CA LEU A 177 -6.51 -6.79 10.62
C LEU A 177 -6.42 -6.81 9.09
N GLY A 178 -5.64 -7.74 8.52
CA GLY A 178 -5.52 -7.87 7.07
C GLY A 178 -6.87 -8.08 6.39
N ARG A 179 -7.69 -8.99 6.92
CA ARG A 179 -9.04 -9.24 6.39
C ARG A 179 -9.96 -8.03 6.53
N SER A 180 -9.87 -7.27 7.63
CA SER A 180 -10.69 -6.09 7.83
C SER A 180 -10.32 -4.94 6.88
N LEU A 181 -9.05 -4.89 6.46
CA LEU A 181 -8.56 -3.91 5.49
C LEU A 181 -8.82 -4.32 4.03
N SER A 182 -9.07 -5.61 3.77
CA SER A 182 -9.25 -6.14 2.40
C SER A 182 -10.32 -5.41 1.55
N PRO A 183 -11.46 -4.94 2.10
CA PRO A 183 -12.46 -4.23 1.31
C PRO A 183 -12.13 -2.74 1.09
N LEU A 184 -11.02 -2.24 1.65
CA LEU A 184 -10.66 -0.83 1.51
C LEU A 184 -9.93 -0.58 0.18
N PHE A 185 -10.27 0.52 -0.47
CA PHE A 185 -9.56 1.02 -1.63
C PHE A 185 -8.85 2.33 -1.28
N ASP A 186 -7.67 2.53 -1.85
CA ASP A 186 -6.96 3.80 -1.72
C ASP A 186 -7.64 4.84 -2.63
N ALA A 187 -8.51 5.68 -2.05
CA ALA A 187 -9.22 6.73 -2.75
C ALA A 187 -8.30 7.91 -3.17
N GLY A 188 -7.05 7.92 -2.72
CA GLY A 188 -6.07 8.95 -3.07
C GLY A 188 -5.41 8.72 -4.44
N VAL A 189 -5.63 7.58 -5.07
CA VAL A 189 -5.13 7.29 -6.41
C VAL A 189 -6.24 7.58 -7.41
N PRO A 190 -6.04 8.45 -8.41
CA PRO A 190 -6.98 8.60 -9.51
C PRO A 190 -7.17 7.23 -10.17
N VAL A 191 -8.36 6.70 -10.12
CA VAL A 191 -8.73 5.53 -10.90
C VAL A 191 -9.00 6.06 -12.30
N ASP A 192 -8.18 5.68 -13.27
CA ASP A 192 -8.55 5.80 -14.67
C ASP A 192 -9.79 4.92 -14.85
N ASP A 193 -10.94 5.55 -14.77
CA ASP A 193 -12.22 4.88 -14.96
C ASP A 193 -12.43 4.66 -16.45
N ASP A 194 -11.84 3.60 -16.98
CA ASP A 194 -12.11 3.07 -18.32
C ASP A 194 -13.49 2.40 -18.41
N SER A 195 -14.32 2.53 -17.36
CA SER A 195 -15.69 2.04 -17.42
C SER A 195 -16.51 2.95 -18.34
N ASP A 196 -17.26 2.35 -19.26
CA ASP A 196 -18.30 3.03 -20.05
C ASP A 196 -19.46 3.59 -19.20
N LEU A 197 -19.27 3.64 -17.88
CA LEU A 197 -20.24 4.18 -16.95
C LEU A 197 -20.12 5.72 -16.96
N PRO A 198 -21.22 6.43 -17.13
CA PRO A 198 -21.20 7.89 -17.06
C PRO A 198 -20.72 8.33 -15.67
N GLY A 199 -19.80 9.32 -15.62
CA GLY A 199 -19.22 9.85 -14.37
C GLY A 199 -20.26 10.47 -13.42
N SER A 200 -21.48 10.70 -13.90
CA SER A 200 -22.66 11.04 -13.11
C SER A 200 -23.92 10.56 -13.82
N ILE A 201 -24.88 10.09 -13.05
CA ILE A 201 -26.21 9.73 -13.54
C ILE A 201 -27.23 10.38 -12.62
N SER A 202 -28.28 10.98 -13.18
CA SER A 202 -29.34 11.53 -12.35
C SER A 202 -30.15 10.39 -11.71
N TYR A 203 -30.72 10.65 -10.54
CA TYR A 203 -31.60 9.67 -9.87
C TYR A 203 -32.77 9.26 -10.76
N VAL A 204 -33.33 10.19 -11.53
CA VAL A 204 -34.43 9.96 -12.44
C VAL A 204 -34.01 9.07 -13.61
N ASP A 205 -32.81 9.27 -14.16
CA ASP A 205 -32.28 8.41 -15.24
C ASP A 205 -32.07 6.97 -14.76
N LEU A 206 -31.62 6.82 -13.51
CA LEU A 206 -31.39 5.51 -12.90
C LEU A 206 -32.68 4.77 -12.53
N THR A 207 -33.70 5.49 -12.06
CA THR A 207 -34.89 4.90 -11.45
C THR A 207 -36.15 5.00 -12.32
N GLY A 208 -36.13 5.87 -13.32
CA GLY A 208 -37.25 6.19 -14.18
C GLY A 208 -38.15 7.33 -13.66
N GLN A 209 -38.79 8.03 -14.57
CA GLN A 209 -39.62 9.20 -14.28
C GLN A 209 -40.81 8.84 -13.37
N GLU A 210 -41.37 7.65 -13.50
CA GLU A 210 -42.51 7.18 -12.67
C GLU A 210 -42.24 7.26 -11.17
N LEU A 211 -40.99 6.93 -10.73
CA LEU A 211 -40.64 6.99 -9.32
C LEU A 211 -40.48 8.43 -8.81
N ALA A 212 -40.17 9.38 -9.69
CA ALA A 212 -40.05 10.79 -9.32
C ALA A 212 -41.45 11.46 -9.19
N ASP A 213 -42.42 11.01 -9.97
CA ASP A 213 -43.73 11.65 -10.08
C ASP A 213 -44.80 11.00 -9.17
N ASP A 214 -44.64 9.71 -8.80
CA ASP A 214 -45.58 8.99 -7.93
C ASP A 214 -44.98 8.52 -6.61
N PRO A 215 -45.32 9.15 -5.47
CA PRO A 215 -44.89 8.71 -4.15
C PRO A 215 -45.29 7.26 -3.78
N ASN A 216 -46.35 6.74 -4.34
CA ASN A 216 -46.79 5.37 -4.04
C ASN A 216 -45.90 4.34 -4.73
N ALA A 217 -45.44 4.62 -5.95
CA ALA A 217 -44.45 3.80 -6.64
C ALA A 217 -43.15 3.69 -5.86
N LEU A 218 -42.71 4.77 -5.24
CA LEU A 218 -41.54 4.80 -4.37
C LEU A 218 -41.74 3.93 -3.13
N ILE A 219 -42.91 4.01 -2.48
CA ILE A 219 -43.27 3.22 -1.29
C ILE A 219 -43.32 1.73 -1.64
N GLU A 220 -43.91 1.37 -2.77
CA GLU A 220 -43.97 -0.02 -3.23
C GLU A 220 -42.57 -0.59 -3.55
N ARG A 221 -41.74 0.19 -4.19
CA ARG A 221 -40.36 -0.21 -4.45
C ARG A 221 -39.56 -0.42 -3.16
N TRP A 222 -39.74 0.43 -2.15
CA TRP A 222 -39.14 0.22 -0.85
C TRP A 222 -39.67 -1.01 -0.12
N ARG A 223 -40.95 -1.33 -0.25
CA ARG A 223 -41.51 -2.57 0.29
C ARG A 223 -40.98 -3.82 -0.42
N ALA A 224 -40.70 -3.72 -1.72
CA ALA A 224 -40.14 -4.81 -2.51
C ALA A 224 -38.62 -4.96 -2.29
N SER A 225 -37.93 -3.90 -1.92
CA SER A 225 -36.52 -3.99 -1.56
C SER A 225 -36.40 -4.54 -0.15
N HIS A 226 -35.92 -5.79 -0.01
CA HIS A 226 -35.62 -6.39 1.29
C HIS A 226 -34.50 -5.62 1.96
N SER A 227 -34.82 -4.58 2.73
CA SER A 227 -33.86 -3.82 3.50
C SER A 227 -33.21 -4.71 4.56
N ILE A 228 -31.89 -4.54 4.74
CA ILE A 228 -31.13 -5.24 5.79
C ILE A 228 -31.69 -4.93 7.21
N ILE A 229 -32.42 -3.81 7.33
CA ILE A 229 -33.02 -3.36 8.59
C ILE A 229 -34.28 -4.16 8.98
N ASP A 230 -34.95 -4.78 8.00
CA ASP A 230 -36.18 -5.54 8.21
C ASP A 230 -35.99 -7.05 8.44
N ARG A 231 -34.78 -7.50 8.79
CA ARG A 231 -34.61 -8.86 9.29
C ARG A 231 -35.15 -8.91 10.72
N ALA A 232 -36.43 -9.33 10.82
CA ALA A 232 -36.98 -9.77 12.08
C ALA A 232 -36.07 -10.83 12.70
N PRO A 233 -35.76 -10.74 14.02
CA PRO A 233 -34.99 -11.78 14.69
C PRO A 233 -35.84 -13.08 14.63
N GLY A 234 -35.31 -14.08 13.91
CA GLY A 234 -35.77 -15.45 13.95
C GLY A 234 -35.21 -16.21 15.12
#